data_1ee47df36f8524dbfa2f3cc9fa8401fa
#
_entry.id   1ee47df36f8524dbfa2f3cc9fa8401fa
#
_cell.length_a   1.000
_cell.length_b   1.000
_cell.length_c   1.000
_cell.angle_alpha   90.00
_cell.angle_beta   90.00
_cell.angle_gamma   90.00
#
_symmetry.space_group_name_H-M   'P 1'
#
loop_
_entity.id
_entity.type
_entity.pdbx_description
1 polymer ?
#
loop_
_entity_poly.entity_id
_entity_poly.type
_entity_poly.pdbx_seq_one_letter_code
_entity_poly.pdbx_strand_id
1 'polypeptide(L)'
;LINQYRELGITPKGVNGTYLQPFIMNAEQTDSLVYNVFTVESGDTLSQNRSVVSNGSPGEFIRLFGGTEPVNSEIIFGGFGINDNQHGVNHIDAEQMQGKWVLLFADYPTVVDGDTLINPQISNNARILNLFNQVDVGGVLVVSADENSQFTRAAEMNAQLISQPTGMRLKYLDNSESQSGFPKSYTQVSQQLAADILGLNSTRELYTLRKELADNITEFTPEPTGYHLNYTPYSGTVEVQGENVISYIEGSDPILKDEVVVLMGHYDHIGITAPDDSGDMINNGADDNGSGSMALLTIAEAFQDAKNNGVGLDRSVLIIHVSAEEKGLLGSRYYSDHPVIPIEKTVTAFNTDMIGRSDPENIEAGTTDYVYLIGGEIISSGLDSLVSSANDETVQMRLDRKYNDLTDSNQFYRRSDHWNFGRLNVPFVFFFTGVHEDYHRPSDEVDKIEFDKYSRLVRLIYASTVKVANFDGRPQVDNEEFIDITRQLPR
;
A
#
# COMPACT_ATOMS: atom_id res chain seq x y z
N LEU A 1 17.12 2.98 -16.04
CA LEU A 1 16.51 4.23 -16.50
C LEU A 1 17.57 5.27 -16.90
N ILE A 2 18.42 5.76 -15.98
CA ILE A 2 19.39 6.85 -16.26
C ILE A 2 20.33 6.52 -17.43
N ASN A 3 20.85 5.29 -17.49
CA ASN A 3 21.72 4.90 -18.60
C ASN A 3 20.99 4.92 -19.95
N GLN A 4 19.74 4.49 -20.00
CA GLN A 4 18.92 4.54 -21.20
C GLN A 4 18.69 6.00 -21.66
N TYR A 5 18.28 6.89 -20.74
CA TYR A 5 18.12 8.31 -21.07
C TYR A 5 19.41 8.95 -21.57
N ARG A 6 20.56 8.56 -21.01
CA ARG A 6 21.88 9.05 -21.43
C ARG A 6 22.24 8.54 -22.82
N GLU A 7 21.98 7.29 -23.12
CA GLU A 7 22.21 6.68 -24.44
C GLU A 7 21.33 7.31 -25.50
N LEU A 8 20.09 7.65 -25.18
CA LEU A 8 19.15 8.36 -26.05
C LEU A 8 19.49 9.86 -26.23
N GLY A 9 20.44 10.39 -25.46
CA GLY A 9 20.81 11.80 -25.50
C GLY A 9 19.74 12.74 -24.92
N ILE A 10 18.83 12.24 -24.08
CA ILE A 10 17.79 13.04 -23.43
C ILE A 10 18.40 13.85 -22.28
N THR A 11 17.99 15.10 -22.16
CA THR A 11 18.59 16.05 -21.22
C THR A 11 18.23 15.68 -19.76
N PRO A 12 19.20 15.64 -18.84
CA PRO A 12 18.93 15.52 -17.41
C PRO A 12 18.25 16.80 -16.88
N LYS A 13 17.25 16.65 -15.98
CA LYS A 13 16.52 17.76 -15.39
C LYS A 13 16.37 17.65 -13.87
N GLY A 14 17.07 16.74 -13.25
CA GLY A 14 17.14 16.65 -11.80
C GLY A 14 18.03 17.74 -11.17
N VAL A 15 18.36 17.58 -9.90
CA VAL A 15 19.13 18.58 -9.14
C VAL A 15 20.57 18.64 -9.65
N ASN A 16 21.12 19.85 -9.69
CA ASN A 16 22.50 20.11 -10.12
C ASN A 16 22.87 19.56 -11.51
N GLY A 17 21.91 19.52 -12.44
CA GLY A 17 22.14 19.04 -13.80
C GLY A 17 22.29 17.52 -13.91
N THR A 18 21.88 16.79 -12.93
CA THR A 18 21.78 15.32 -12.95
C THR A 18 20.37 14.87 -13.37
N TYR A 19 20.14 13.55 -13.50
CA TYR A 19 18.79 13.00 -13.65
C TYR A 19 18.08 12.83 -12.31
N LEU A 20 18.77 12.95 -11.16
CA LEU A 20 18.25 12.62 -9.86
C LEU A 20 17.68 13.85 -9.13
N GLN A 21 16.56 13.61 -8.45
CA GLN A 21 16.03 14.49 -7.43
C GLN A 21 15.95 13.69 -6.12
N PRO A 22 17.00 13.72 -5.28
CA PRO A 22 17.00 13.03 -4.02
C PRO A 22 16.12 13.70 -2.98
N PHE A 23 15.49 12.88 -2.14
CA PHE A 23 14.72 13.34 -0.98
C PHE A 23 14.91 12.41 0.20
N ILE A 24 14.70 12.95 1.40
CA ILE A 24 14.88 12.20 2.64
C ILE A 24 13.52 11.93 3.28
N MET A 25 13.35 10.68 3.70
CA MET A 25 12.22 10.20 4.48
C MET A 25 12.68 9.78 5.86
N ASN A 26 11.88 10.04 6.87
CA ASN A 26 11.98 9.39 8.16
C ASN A 26 11.14 8.11 8.11
N ALA A 27 11.67 7.04 8.66
CA ALA A 27 10.97 5.76 8.78
C ALA A 27 11.17 5.19 10.18
N GLU A 28 10.24 4.38 10.63
CA GLU A 28 10.40 3.61 11.85
C GLU A 28 11.11 2.30 11.55
N GLN A 29 12.16 2.00 12.30
CA GLN A 29 12.87 0.74 12.21
C GLN A 29 12.79 0.03 13.57
N THR A 30 12.36 -1.21 13.54
CA THR A 30 12.36 -2.07 14.73
C THR A 30 13.68 -2.82 14.80
N ASP A 31 14.47 -2.54 15.83
CA ASP A 31 15.73 -3.25 16.08
C ASP A 31 15.48 -4.63 16.69
N SER A 32 14.56 -4.69 17.65
CA SER A 32 14.16 -5.94 18.30
C SER A 32 12.81 -5.84 19.02
N LEU A 33 12.15 -6.96 19.19
CA LEU A 33 10.98 -7.13 20.04
C LEU A 33 11.31 -8.18 21.11
N VAL A 34 11.15 -7.80 22.36
CA VAL A 34 11.44 -8.69 23.49
C VAL A 34 10.13 -9.09 24.15
N TYR A 35 9.86 -10.39 24.19
CA TYR A 35 8.71 -11.00 24.86
C TYR A 35 9.23 -11.91 25.96
N ASN A 36 8.85 -11.66 27.20
CA ASN A 36 9.19 -12.49 28.35
C ASN A 36 7.89 -13.01 28.97
N VAL A 37 7.67 -14.32 28.90
CA VAL A 37 6.54 -15.01 29.53
C VAL A 37 6.98 -15.65 30.84
N PHE A 38 6.25 -15.41 31.90
CA PHE A 38 6.56 -15.94 33.24
C PHE A 38 5.29 -16.21 34.07
N THR A 39 5.42 -17.07 35.07
CA THR A 39 4.38 -17.30 36.08
C THR A 39 4.68 -16.48 37.32
N VAL A 40 3.63 -16.04 38.02
CA VAL A 40 3.74 -15.34 39.32
C VAL A 40 3.23 -16.30 40.41
N GLU A 41 4.14 -16.80 41.25
CA GLU A 41 3.78 -17.53 42.47
C GLU A 41 3.95 -16.58 43.67
N SER A 42 2.87 -16.46 44.46
CA SER A 42 2.81 -15.81 45.80
C SER A 42 3.97 -14.89 46.21
N GLY A 43 4.27 -13.86 45.40
CA GLY A 43 5.23 -12.81 45.72
C GLY A 43 6.61 -12.94 45.09
N ASP A 44 6.97 -14.06 44.50
CA ASP A 44 8.21 -14.26 43.77
C ASP A 44 7.91 -14.60 42.31
N THR A 45 8.59 -13.90 41.39
CA THR A 45 8.49 -14.13 39.93
C THR A 45 9.36 -15.34 39.58
N LEU A 46 8.78 -16.47 39.29
CA LEU A 46 9.50 -17.60 38.71
C LEU A 46 9.53 -17.43 37.20
N SER A 47 10.65 -16.93 36.67
CA SER A 47 10.85 -16.76 35.25
C SER A 47 11.19 -18.12 34.59
N GLN A 48 10.27 -18.69 33.81
CA GLN A 48 10.68 -19.41 32.62
C GLN A 48 10.92 -18.37 31.53
N ASN A 49 12.16 -17.90 31.40
CA ASN A 49 12.55 -16.96 30.41
C ASN A 49 12.41 -17.58 29.02
N ARG A 50 11.26 -17.42 28.40
CA ARG A 50 11.11 -17.54 26.96
C ARG A 50 11.21 -16.15 26.39
N SER A 51 12.41 -15.69 26.17
CA SER A 51 12.66 -14.44 25.44
C SER A 51 12.81 -14.77 23.97
N VAL A 52 12.11 -14.03 23.15
CA VAL A 52 12.33 -14.01 21.71
C VAL A 52 12.80 -12.63 21.35
N VAL A 53 14.05 -12.54 20.97
CA VAL A 53 14.62 -11.38 20.35
C VAL A 53 14.59 -11.64 18.85
N SER A 54 13.77 -10.92 18.13
CA SER A 54 13.78 -11.04 16.68
C SER A 54 14.88 -10.14 16.10
N ASN A 55 16.01 -10.72 15.86
CA ASN A 55 17.04 -10.20 15.00
C ASN A 55 17.57 -11.39 14.18
N GLY A 56 16.79 -11.76 13.12
CA GLY A 56 17.13 -12.86 12.25
C GLY A 56 16.94 -14.28 12.83
N SER A 57 16.37 -14.41 14.04
CA SER A 57 16.05 -15.72 14.62
C SER A 57 14.55 -15.90 14.72
N PRO A 58 13.98 -16.95 14.10
CA PRO A 58 12.56 -17.27 14.23
C PRO A 58 12.25 -17.58 15.70
N GLY A 59 11.11 -17.04 16.17
CA GLY A 59 10.68 -17.14 17.55
C GLY A 59 9.27 -17.71 17.69
N GLU A 60 8.78 -17.69 18.92
CA GLU A 60 7.43 -18.13 19.25
C GLU A 60 6.37 -17.02 19.10
N PHE A 61 6.79 -15.82 18.63
CA PHE A 61 5.94 -14.65 18.43
C PHE A 61 6.14 -14.06 17.03
N ILE A 62 5.05 -13.66 16.41
CA ILE A 62 5.03 -12.91 15.16
C ILE A 62 4.20 -11.65 15.39
N ARG A 63 4.83 -10.48 15.42
CA ARG A 63 4.07 -9.23 15.49
C ARG A 63 3.35 -9.01 14.15
N LEU A 64 2.03 -9.03 14.19
CA LEU A 64 1.20 -8.81 13.03
C LEU A 64 1.02 -7.31 12.76
N PHE A 65 0.81 -6.54 13.86
CA PHE A 65 0.67 -5.09 13.72
C PHE A 65 0.75 -4.38 15.09
N GLY A 66 1.07 -3.07 15.08
CA GLY A 66 1.11 -2.22 16.28
C GLY A 66 2.26 -2.55 17.24
N GLY A 67 2.05 -2.28 18.54
CA GLY A 67 3.01 -2.60 19.60
C GLY A 67 4.19 -1.63 19.67
N THR A 68 3.92 -0.32 19.62
CA THR A 68 4.95 0.71 19.79
C THR A 68 5.26 0.99 21.26
N GLU A 69 4.40 0.56 22.18
CA GLU A 69 4.58 0.78 23.61
C GLU A 69 4.86 -0.53 24.38
N PRO A 70 5.68 -0.48 25.44
CA PRO A 70 5.90 -1.64 26.31
C PRO A 70 4.65 -1.96 27.13
N VAL A 71 4.40 -3.26 27.33
CA VAL A 71 3.28 -3.76 28.13
C VAL A 71 3.77 -4.88 29.04
N ASN A 72 3.45 -4.78 30.34
CA ASN A 72 3.71 -5.82 31.31
C ASN A 72 2.44 -6.12 32.08
N SER A 73 1.77 -7.21 31.77
CA SER A 73 0.53 -7.60 32.45
C SER A 73 0.25 -9.09 32.35
N GLU A 74 -0.72 -9.52 33.15
CA GLU A 74 -1.30 -10.87 33.10
C GLU A 74 -1.92 -11.17 31.73
N ILE A 75 -1.94 -12.47 31.38
CA ILE A 75 -2.60 -12.97 30.17
C ILE A 75 -3.97 -13.53 30.55
N ILE A 76 -5.03 -13.02 29.94
CA ILE A 76 -6.40 -13.51 30.05
C ILE A 76 -6.70 -14.38 28.82
N PHE A 77 -7.21 -15.58 29.02
CA PHE A 77 -7.76 -16.36 27.92
C PHE A 77 -9.17 -15.86 27.61
N GLY A 78 -9.37 -15.29 26.42
CA GLY A 78 -10.61 -14.68 25.95
C GLY A 78 -11.33 -15.50 24.87
N GLY A 79 -11.00 -16.78 24.72
CA GLY A 79 -11.68 -17.69 23.80
C GLY A 79 -11.60 -17.22 22.34
N PHE A 80 -12.76 -16.89 21.75
CA PHE A 80 -12.82 -16.34 20.38
C PHE A 80 -12.82 -14.80 20.33
N GLY A 81 -12.90 -14.11 21.47
CA GLY A 81 -12.90 -12.65 21.52
C GLY A 81 -14.08 -12.02 20.78
N ILE A 82 -15.27 -12.58 20.93
CA ILE A 82 -16.51 -12.11 20.28
C ILE A 82 -17.61 -11.93 21.33
N ASN A 83 -18.48 -10.95 21.06
CA ASN A 83 -19.75 -10.80 21.77
C ASN A 83 -20.88 -10.83 20.77
N ASP A 84 -21.87 -11.68 21.03
CA ASP A 84 -23.12 -11.76 20.29
C ASP A 84 -24.28 -11.94 21.29
N ASN A 85 -24.86 -10.82 21.67
CA ASN A 85 -25.97 -10.80 22.63
C ASN A 85 -27.21 -11.54 22.11
N GLN A 86 -27.41 -11.62 20.80
CA GLN A 86 -28.55 -12.31 20.21
C GLN A 86 -28.46 -13.82 20.44
N HIS A 87 -27.25 -14.38 20.42
CA HIS A 87 -27.00 -15.80 20.60
C HIS A 87 -26.44 -16.13 22.00
N GLY A 88 -26.36 -15.13 22.89
CA GLY A 88 -25.87 -15.32 24.26
C GLY A 88 -24.37 -15.54 24.38
N VAL A 89 -23.60 -15.21 23.37
CA VAL A 89 -22.13 -15.33 23.37
C VAL A 89 -21.50 -14.08 24.00
N ASN A 90 -20.67 -14.27 25.02
CA ASN A 90 -19.99 -13.16 25.71
C ASN A 90 -18.55 -13.52 26.06
N HIS A 91 -17.63 -13.40 25.10
CA HIS A 91 -16.21 -13.67 25.24
C HIS A 91 -15.38 -12.39 25.49
N ILE A 92 -16.01 -11.22 25.66
CA ILE A 92 -15.33 -9.99 25.97
C ILE A 92 -15.83 -9.49 27.33
N ASP A 93 -14.96 -9.59 28.33
CA ASP A 93 -15.18 -9.05 29.67
C ASP A 93 -14.26 -7.83 29.87
N ALA A 94 -14.82 -6.66 29.79
CA ALA A 94 -14.07 -5.41 29.87
C ALA A 94 -13.40 -5.24 31.23
N GLU A 95 -13.99 -5.70 32.34
CA GLU A 95 -13.43 -5.59 33.67
C GLU A 95 -12.20 -6.46 33.84
N GLN A 96 -12.25 -7.69 33.36
CA GLN A 96 -11.13 -8.64 33.45
C GLN A 96 -10.00 -8.33 32.45
N MET A 97 -10.33 -7.80 31.26
CA MET A 97 -9.38 -7.62 30.16
C MET A 97 -8.67 -6.28 30.16
N GLN A 98 -9.19 -5.26 30.86
CA GLN A 98 -8.63 -3.91 30.82
C GLN A 98 -7.14 -3.88 31.24
N GLY A 99 -6.28 -3.33 30.39
CA GLY A 99 -4.84 -3.19 30.59
C GLY A 99 -4.06 -4.50 30.49
N LYS A 100 -4.72 -5.62 30.19
CA LYS A 100 -4.11 -6.96 30.18
C LYS A 100 -3.87 -7.47 28.78
N TRP A 101 -2.98 -8.45 28.66
CA TRP A 101 -2.86 -9.26 27.45
C TRP A 101 -4.07 -10.18 27.30
N VAL A 102 -4.60 -10.33 26.10
CA VAL A 102 -5.72 -11.22 25.81
C VAL A 102 -5.29 -12.25 24.78
N LEU A 103 -5.32 -13.54 25.16
CA LEU A 103 -5.04 -14.67 24.26
C LEU A 103 -6.35 -15.16 23.64
N LEU A 104 -6.40 -15.22 22.32
CA LEU A 104 -7.57 -15.61 21.54
C LEU A 104 -7.21 -16.71 20.53
N PHE A 105 -8.19 -17.50 20.13
CA PHE A 105 -8.08 -18.26 18.88
C PHE A 105 -8.10 -17.32 17.66
N ALA A 106 -7.28 -17.63 16.66
CA ALA A 106 -7.14 -16.81 15.45
C ALA A 106 -8.41 -16.78 14.60
N ASP A 107 -9.14 -17.87 14.58
CA ASP A 107 -10.43 -18.02 13.91
C ASP A 107 -11.58 -18.18 14.93
N TYR A 108 -12.83 -18.14 14.45
CA TYR A 108 -14.02 -18.33 15.25
C TYR A 108 -15.10 -19.06 14.44
N PRO A 109 -16.04 -19.80 15.09
CA PRO A 109 -17.14 -20.40 14.39
C PRO A 109 -18.09 -19.32 13.86
N THR A 110 -18.49 -19.44 12.60
CA THR A 110 -19.43 -18.51 11.95
C THR A 110 -20.87 -18.97 12.04
N VAL A 111 -21.10 -20.23 12.41
CA VAL A 111 -22.42 -20.84 12.58
C VAL A 111 -22.44 -21.61 13.90
N VAL A 112 -23.49 -21.39 14.71
CA VAL A 112 -23.78 -22.12 15.95
C VAL A 112 -25.24 -22.55 15.91
N ASP A 113 -25.50 -23.84 16.21
CA ASP A 113 -26.83 -24.43 16.18
C ASP A 113 -27.65 -24.18 14.90
N GLY A 114 -26.96 -24.00 13.76
CA GLY A 114 -27.59 -23.72 12.46
C GLY A 114 -27.86 -22.25 12.17
N ASP A 115 -27.66 -21.37 13.13
CA ASP A 115 -27.77 -19.92 12.95
C ASP A 115 -26.42 -19.27 12.69
N THR A 116 -26.38 -18.23 11.88
CA THR A 116 -25.16 -17.47 11.59
C THR A 116 -24.84 -16.56 12.78
N LEU A 117 -23.74 -16.89 13.48
CA LEU A 117 -23.11 -16.00 14.45
C LEU A 117 -22.38 -14.90 13.69
N ILE A 118 -22.66 -13.66 14.02
CA ILE A 118 -21.92 -12.48 13.53
C ILE A 118 -21.72 -12.50 12.01
N ASN A 119 -21.85 -11.37 11.36
CA ASN A 119 -21.63 -11.23 9.93
C ASN A 119 -20.33 -11.96 9.50
N PRO A 120 -20.38 -13.05 8.72
CA PRO A 120 -19.21 -13.83 8.30
C PRO A 120 -18.23 -13.04 7.42
N GLN A 121 -18.57 -11.81 7.05
CA GLN A 121 -17.70 -10.88 6.32
C GLN A 121 -16.77 -10.08 7.23
N ILE A 122 -16.87 -10.21 8.56
CA ILE A 122 -15.93 -9.55 9.49
C ILE A 122 -14.60 -10.31 9.44
N SER A 123 -13.58 -9.69 8.87
CA SER A 123 -12.22 -10.25 8.88
C SER A 123 -11.70 -10.41 10.32
N ASN A 124 -10.73 -11.32 10.51
CA ASN A 124 -10.06 -11.48 11.81
C ASN A 124 -9.45 -10.16 12.31
N ASN A 125 -8.89 -9.35 11.42
CA ASN A 125 -8.35 -8.04 11.76
C ASN A 125 -9.44 -7.08 12.26
N ALA A 126 -10.60 -7.04 11.61
CA ALA A 126 -11.73 -6.21 12.04
C ALA A 126 -12.25 -6.64 13.43
N ARG A 127 -12.27 -7.95 13.73
CA ARG A 127 -12.62 -8.48 15.04
C ARG A 127 -11.65 -7.97 16.13
N ILE A 128 -10.35 -8.04 15.87
CA ILE A 128 -9.33 -7.57 16.81
C ILE A 128 -9.40 -6.05 17.00
N LEU A 129 -9.59 -5.28 15.91
CA LEU A 129 -9.80 -3.84 16.02
C LEU A 129 -11.06 -3.50 16.82
N ASN A 130 -12.13 -4.26 16.66
CA ASN A 130 -13.34 -4.09 17.48
C ASN A 130 -13.06 -4.35 18.97
N LEU A 131 -12.26 -5.37 19.33
CA LEU A 131 -11.86 -5.60 20.71
C LEU A 131 -11.08 -4.41 21.26
N PHE A 132 -10.09 -3.89 20.53
CA PHE A 132 -9.35 -2.69 20.95
C PHE A 132 -10.23 -1.45 21.12
N ASN A 133 -11.31 -1.33 20.33
CA ASN A 133 -12.26 -0.22 20.45
C ASN A 133 -13.23 -0.39 21.64
N GLN A 134 -13.53 -1.61 22.03
CA GLN A 134 -14.46 -1.92 23.13
C GLN A 134 -13.78 -1.92 24.49
N VAL A 135 -12.53 -2.39 24.54
CA VAL A 135 -11.76 -2.56 25.78
C VAL A 135 -10.35 -2.03 25.59
N ASP A 136 -9.89 -1.28 26.58
CA ASP A 136 -8.52 -0.80 26.63
C ASP A 136 -7.57 -1.93 27.10
N VAL A 137 -7.42 -2.98 26.28
CA VAL A 137 -6.50 -4.10 26.55
C VAL A 137 -5.05 -3.68 26.39
N GLY A 138 -4.10 -4.34 27.06
CA GLY A 138 -2.67 -4.11 26.86
C GLY A 138 -2.17 -4.56 25.49
N GLY A 139 -2.64 -5.70 25.03
CA GLY A 139 -2.35 -6.26 23.71
C GLY A 139 -3.12 -7.53 23.45
N VAL A 140 -3.09 -8.02 22.22
CA VAL A 140 -3.78 -9.25 21.83
C VAL A 140 -2.78 -10.28 21.30
N LEU A 141 -2.86 -11.48 21.85
CA LEU A 141 -2.20 -12.67 21.35
C LEU A 141 -3.21 -13.53 20.62
N VAL A 142 -2.83 -14.06 19.45
CA VAL A 142 -3.68 -15.02 18.74
C VAL A 142 -2.94 -16.31 18.46
N VAL A 143 -3.65 -17.42 18.52
CA VAL A 143 -3.13 -18.74 18.18
C VAL A 143 -4.03 -19.42 17.16
N SER A 144 -3.41 -19.98 16.10
CA SER A 144 -4.10 -20.88 15.18
C SER A 144 -4.16 -22.28 15.79
N ALA A 145 -5.36 -22.86 15.86
CA ALA A 145 -5.56 -24.23 16.22
C ALA A 145 -5.66 -25.17 15.00
N ASP A 146 -5.14 -24.77 13.85
CA ASP A 146 -5.08 -25.58 12.65
C ASP A 146 -3.85 -26.51 12.71
N GLU A 147 -4.06 -27.82 12.48
CA GLU A 147 -2.98 -28.82 12.43
C GLU A 147 -1.96 -28.54 11.31
N ASN A 148 -2.38 -27.83 10.25
CA ASN A 148 -1.54 -27.44 9.12
C ASN A 148 -0.98 -26.03 9.27
N SER A 149 -0.87 -25.50 10.48
CA SER A 149 -0.39 -24.15 10.74
C SER A 149 0.98 -23.87 10.08
N GLN A 150 1.08 -22.80 9.34
CA GLN A 150 2.31 -22.31 8.69
C GLN A 150 3.14 -21.42 9.62
N PHE A 151 2.90 -21.46 10.94
CA PHE A 151 3.53 -20.55 11.91
C PHE A 151 5.06 -20.50 11.79
N THR A 152 5.74 -21.64 11.70
CA THR A 152 7.21 -21.69 11.66
C THR A 152 7.75 -20.92 10.45
N ARG A 153 7.17 -21.15 9.26
CA ARG A 153 7.56 -20.45 8.02
C ARG A 153 7.29 -18.96 8.13
N ALA A 154 6.13 -18.57 8.67
CA ALA A 154 5.79 -17.18 8.90
C ALA A 154 6.72 -16.51 9.92
N ALA A 155 7.15 -17.22 10.97
CA ALA A 155 8.09 -16.72 11.96
C ALA A 155 9.50 -16.50 11.37
N GLU A 156 9.98 -17.42 10.53
CA GLU A 156 11.25 -17.29 9.80
C GLU A 156 11.26 -16.04 8.92
N MET A 157 10.17 -15.81 8.18
CA MET A 157 10.02 -14.64 7.35
C MET A 157 9.88 -13.35 8.17
N ASN A 158 9.06 -13.35 9.22
CA ASN A 158 8.93 -12.19 10.10
C ASN A 158 10.28 -11.77 10.69
N ALA A 159 11.11 -12.74 11.09
CA ALA A 159 12.45 -12.47 11.60
C ALA A 159 13.36 -11.77 10.56
N GLN A 160 13.15 -12.00 9.27
CA GLN A 160 13.89 -11.32 8.19
C GLN A 160 13.35 -9.91 7.89
N LEU A 161 12.05 -9.72 8.03
CA LEU A 161 11.36 -8.49 7.62
C LEU A 161 11.24 -7.46 8.74
N ILE A 162 11.32 -7.88 10.02
CA ILE A 162 11.01 -7.02 11.16
C ILE A 162 11.89 -5.76 11.26
N SER A 163 13.13 -5.83 10.79
CA SER A 163 14.07 -4.72 10.78
C SER A 163 13.94 -3.81 9.56
N GLN A 164 13.04 -4.11 8.63
CA GLN A 164 12.84 -3.23 7.48
C GLN A 164 12.17 -1.92 7.93
N PRO A 165 12.63 -0.77 7.39
CA PRO A 165 12.01 0.51 7.69
C PRO A 165 10.54 0.54 7.24
N THR A 166 9.65 1.03 8.09
CA THR A 166 8.20 1.13 7.85
C THR A 166 7.70 2.54 8.16
N GLY A 167 6.45 2.85 7.78
CA GLY A 167 5.81 4.12 8.11
C GLY A 167 6.59 5.33 7.58
N MET A 168 7.09 5.24 6.35
CA MET A 168 7.91 6.29 5.73
C MET A 168 7.13 7.60 5.60
N ARG A 169 7.79 8.71 5.93
CA ARG A 169 7.25 10.07 5.83
C ARG A 169 8.32 11.01 5.33
N LEU A 170 7.95 11.97 4.49
CA LEU A 170 8.90 13.01 4.06
C LEU A 170 9.42 13.78 5.26
N LYS A 171 10.74 13.82 5.43
CA LYS A 171 11.39 14.39 6.61
C LYS A 171 10.99 15.85 6.87
N TYR A 172 10.83 16.66 5.83
CA TYR A 172 10.45 18.08 5.97
C TYR A 172 8.98 18.29 6.37
N LEU A 173 8.11 17.26 6.23
CA LEU A 173 6.72 17.28 6.68
C LEU A 173 6.54 16.55 8.01
N ASP A 174 7.58 15.88 8.50
CA ASP A 174 7.51 15.08 9.72
C ASP A 174 7.55 15.98 10.95
N ASN A 175 6.37 16.35 11.43
CA ASN A 175 6.20 17.01 12.72
C ASN A 175 6.24 15.93 13.81
N SER A 176 7.42 15.63 14.29
CA SER A 176 7.80 14.51 15.17
C SER A 176 7.06 14.37 16.51
N GLU A 177 5.95 15.09 16.74
CA GLU A 177 5.06 14.89 17.90
C GLU A 177 3.95 13.85 17.64
N SER A 178 3.72 13.43 16.41
CA SER A 178 2.82 12.32 16.13
C SER A 178 3.59 11.00 16.23
N GLN A 179 3.53 10.33 17.36
CA GLN A 179 3.88 8.91 17.44
C GLN A 179 3.03 8.17 16.40
N SER A 180 3.61 7.92 15.24
CA SER A 180 2.96 7.15 14.21
C SER A 180 3.14 5.68 14.53
N GLY A 181 2.11 5.09 15.02
CA GLY A 181 2.07 3.68 15.32
C GLY A 181 0.91 3.37 16.25
N PHE A 182 0.29 2.22 16.05
CA PHE A 182 -0.76 1.78 16.95
C PHE A 182 -0.08 1.27 18.24
N PRO A 183 -0.37 1.83 19.43
CA PRO A 183 0.36 1.55 20.67
C PRO A 183 0.20 0.08 21.10
N LYS A 184 -0.95 -0.51 20.85
CA LYS A 184 -1.31 -1.87 21.27
C LYS A 184 -0.73 -2.91 20.30
N SER A 185 -0.19 -4.00 20.84
CA SER A 185 0.36 -5.09 20.04
C SER A 185 -0.71 -6.12 19.65
N TYR A 186 -0.74 -6.45 18.37
CA TYR A 186 -1.44 -7.62 17.84
C TYR A 186 -0.40 -8.64 17.36
N THR A 187 -0.30 -9.75 18.05
CA THR A 187 0.80 -10.72 17.93
C THR A 187 0.27 -12.13 17.81
N GLN A 188 0.74 -12.90 16.83
CA GLN A 188 0.49 -14.33 16.74
C GLN A 188 1.54 -15.07 17.56
N VAL A 189 1.11 -16.11 18.29
CA VAL A 189 1.98 -16.98 19.08
C VAL A 189 2.01 -18.39 18.51
N SER A 190 3.10 -19.12 18.79
CA SER A 190 3.22 -20.51 18.42
C SER A 190 2.18 -21.36 19.15
N GLN A 191 1.77 -22.47 18.55
CA GLN A 191 0.83 -23.41 19.16
C GLN A 191 1.39 -24.01 20.45
N GLN A 192 2.70 -24.27 20.48
CA GLN A 192 3.37 -24.80 21.67
C GLN A 192 3.32 -23.81 22.82
N LEU A 193 3.65 -22.54 22.57
CA LEU A 193 3.59 -21.52 23.60
C LEU A 193 2.16 -21.30 24.11
N ALA A 194 1.18 -21.27 23.20
CA ALA A 194 -0.23 -21.12 23.59
C ALA A 194 -0.71 -22.32 24.43
N ALA A 195 -0.32 -23.57 24.08
CA ALA A 195 -0.63 -24.76 24.87
C ALA A 195 -0.03 -24.67 26.28
N ASP A 196 1.24 -24.24 26.38
CA ASP A 196 1.89 -24.08 27.68
C ASP A 196 1.21 -23.00 28.54
N ILE A 197 0.85 -21.86 27.97
CA ILE A 197 0.13 -20.76 28.65
C ILE A 197 -1.24 -21.24 29.16
N LEU A 198 -1.92 -22.09 28.40
CA LEU A 198 -3.23 -22.65 28.75
C LEU A 198 -3.13 -23.91 29.64
N GLY A 199 -1.93 -24.30 30.06
CA GLY A 199 -1.71 -25.49 30.92
C GLY A 199 -2.01 -26.83 30.23
N LEU A 200 -1.95 -26.85 28.89
CA LEU A 200 -2.20 -28.06 28.09
C LEU A 200 -0.91 -28.86 27.92
N ASN A 201 -1.03 -30.20 27.81
CA ASN A 201 0.14 -31.07 27.69
C ASN A 201 0.66 -31.20 26.25
N SER A 202 -0.11 -30.74 25.25
CA SER A 202 0.27 -30.84 23.86
C SER A 202 -0.51 -29.84 22.97
N THR A 203 0.02 -29.54 21.80
CA THR A 203 -0.68 -28.76 20.78
C THR A 203 -1.96 -29.43 20.28
N ARG A 204 -2.05 -30.78 20.39
CA ARG A 204 -3.26 -31.51 20.03
C ARG A 204 -4.43 -31.17 20.97
N GLU A 205 -4.15 -30.96 22.25
CA GLU A 205 -5.15 -30.53 23.23
C GLU A 205 -5.69 -29.15 22.93
N LEU A 206 -4.89 -28.29 22.30
CA LEU A 206 -5.33 -26.98 21.84
C LEU A 206 -6.46 -27.08 20.78
N TYR A 207 -6.37 -28.03 19.84
CA TYR A 207 -7.45 -28.29 18.87
C TYR A 207 -8.71 -28.79 19.55
N THR A 208 -8.54 -29.69 20.56
CA THR A 208 -9.66 -30.22 21.34
C THR A 208 -10.35 -29.09 22.11
N LEU A 209 -9.58 -28.26 22.81
CA LEU A 209 -10.09 -27.08 23.52
C LEU A 209 -10.87 -26.13 22.62
N ARG A 210 -10.31 -25.81 21.43
CA ARG A 210 -10.98 -24.95 20.46
C ARG A 210 -12.32 -25.54 20.03
N LYS A 211 -12.38 -26.85 19.79
CA LYS A 211 -13.61 -27.54 19.38
C LYS A 211 -14.64 -27.52 20.50
N GLU A 212 -14.22 -27.90 21.69
CA GLU A 212 -15.10 -27.91 22.88
C GLU A 212 -15.66 -26.52 23.17
N LEU A 213 -14.84 -25.48 23.00
CA LEU A 213 -15.26 -24.11 23.17
C LEU A 213 -16.24 -23.68 22.05
N ALA A 214 -16.07 -24.15 20.82
CA ALA A 214 -17.01 -23.88 19.74
C ALA A 214 -18.35 -24.58 19.96
N ASP A 215 -18.32 -25.82 20.45
CA ASP A 215 -19.52 -26.63 20.78
C ASP A 215 -20.29 -26.05 22.00
N ASN A 216 -19.61 -25.33 22.89
CA ASN A 216 -20.17 -24.74 24.12
C ASN A 216 -19.94 -23.23 24.20
N ILE A 217 -20.06 -22.56 23.10
CA ILE A 217 -19.63 -21.14 22.92
C ILE A 217 -20.32 -20.16 23.87
N THR A 218 -21.55 -20.44 24.28
CA THR A 218 -22.34 -19.60 25.19
C THR A 218 -22.01 -19.81 26.67
N GLU A 219 -21.30 -20.90 27.01
CA GLU A 219 -20.94 -21.24 28.40
C GLU A 219 -19.58 -20.69 28.80
N PHE A 220 -18.78 -20.26 27.85
CA PHE A 220 -17.43 -19.76 28.09
C PHE A 220 -17.44 -18.37 28.73
N THR A 221 -16.55 -18.18 29.70
CA THR A 221 -16.21 -16.86 30.27
C THR A 221 -14.70 -16.67 30.27
N PRO A 222 -14.21 -15.44 29.96
CA PRO A 222 -12.78 -15.16 30.05
C PRO A 222 -12.20 -15.45 31.41
N GLU A 223 -10.96 -15.98 31.42
CA GLU A 223 -10.30 -16.37 32.69
C GLU A 223 -8.79 -16.09 32.66
N PRO A 224 -8.17 -15.76 33.81
CA PRO A 224 -6.73 -15.62 33.93
C PRO A 224 -6.02 -16.94 33.64
N THR A 225 -4.92 -16.89 32.91
CA THR A 225 -4.08 -18.08 32.62
C THR A 225 -3.06 -18.38 33.70
N GLY A 226 -2.83 -17.44 34.63
CA GLY A 226 -1.73 -17.50 35.60
C GLY A 226 -0.36 -17.13 35.03
N TYR A 227 -0.30 -16.75 33.76
CA TYR A 227 0.91 -16.26 33.10
C TYR A 227 0.86 -14.76 32.92
N HIS A 228 2.05 -14.13 32.95
CA HIS A 228 2.29 -12.76 32.61
C HIS A 228 3.16 -12.67 31.37
N LEU A 229 2.98 -11.60 30.60
CA LEU A 229 3.83 -11.26 29.46
C LEU A 229 4.37 -9.84 29.63
N ASN A 230 5.70 -9.74 29.62
CA ASN A 230 6.39 -8.47 29.47
C ASN A 230 6.83 -8.32 28.02
N TYR A 231 6.31 -7.34 27.35
CA TYR A 231 6.65 -6.97 25.98
C TYR A 231 7.38 -5.62 25.97
N THR A 232 8.52 -5.57 25.31
CA THR A 232 9.30 -4.34 25.15
C THR A 232 9.77 -4.24 23.68
N PRO A 233 9.23 -3.26 22.93
CA PRO A 233 9.75 -2.95 21.60
C PRO A 233 10.99 -2.07 21.71
N TYR A 234 12.00 -2.34 20.89
CA TYR A 234 13.13 -1.48 20.65
C TYR A 234 13.04 -1.01 19.20
N SER A 235 12.62 0.22 19.01
CA SER A 235 12.45 0.84 17.70
C SER A 235 13.05 2.24 17.71
N GLY A 236 13.50 2.69 16.56
CA GLY A 236 14.05 4.02 16.37
C GLY A 236 13.63 4.61 15.03
N THR A 237 13.87 5.90 14.87
CA THR A 237 13.69 6.57 13.58
C THR A 237 14.99 6.52 12.80
N VAL A 238 14.90 6.10 11.53
CA VAL A 238 16.01 6.08 10.58
C VAL A 238 15.70 6.96 9.39
N GLU A 239 16.74 7.51 8.77
CA GLU A 239 16.60 8.25 7.52
C GLU A 239 16.76 7.30 6.35
N VAL A 240 15.84 7.35 5.40
CA VAL A 240 15.85 6.61 4.15
C VAL A 240 15.87 7.62 3.01
N GLN A 241 16.78 7.44 2.07
CA GLN A 241 16.86 8.26 0.87
C GLN A 241 16.00 7.66 -0.24
N GLY A 242 15.11 8.48 -0.82
CA GLY A 242 14.42 8.22 -2.08
C GLY A 242 14.99 9.10 -3.19
N GLU A 243 14.76 8.73 -4.44
CA GLU A 243 15.23 9.48 -5.60
C GLU A 243 14.18 9.43 -6.72
N ASN A 244 13.74 10.59 -7.21
CA ASN A 244 13.02 10.67 -8.48
C ASN A 244 14.04 10.75 -9.62
N VAL A 245 13.72 10.13 -10.77
CA VAL A 245 14.52 10.24 -11.99
C VAL A 245 13.80 11.16 -12.96
N ILE A 246 14.46 12.27 -13.33
CA ILE A 246 13.84 13.36 -14.10
C ILE A 246 14.64 13.62 -15.38
N SER A 247 13.95 13.50 -16.50
CA SER A 247 14.48 13.79 -17.83
C SER A 247 13.61 14.80 -18.57
N TYR A 248 14.18 15.46 -19.59
CA TYR A 248 13.56 16.60 -20.23
C TYR A 248 13.84 16.65 -21.73
N ILE A 249 12.80 16.90 -22.49
CA ILE A 249 12.86 17.13 -23.92
C ILE A 249 12.34 18.55 -24.19
N GLU A 250 13.24 19.46 -24.57
CA GLU A 250 12.90 20.87 -24.81
C GLU A 250 12.04 21.01 -26.06
N GLY A 251 10.97 21.79 -25.92
CA GLY A 251 10.09 22.21 -27.02
C GLY A 251 10.76 23.10 -28.06
N SER A 252 10.11 23.29 -29.18
CA SER A 252 10.63 24.06 -30.31
C SER A 252 10.06 25.48 -30.46
N ASP A 253 8.88 25.73 -29.88
CA ASP A 253 8.30 27.08 -29.91
C ASP A 253 9.06 28.02 -28.96
N PRO A 254 9.44 29.24 -29.39
CA PRO A 254 10.26 30.15 -28.59
C PRO A 254 9.57 30.64 -27.30
N ILE A 255 8.24 30.54 -27.17
CA ILE A 255 7.45 30.99 -26.04
C ILE A 255 6.92 29.76 -25.24
N LEU A 256 6.28 28.82 -25.95
CA LEU A 256 5.62 27.68 -25.30
C LEU A 256 6.60 26.65 -24.72
N LYS A 257 7.85 26.61 -25.19
CA LYS A 257 8.87 25.69 -24.64
C LYS A 257 9.16 25.88 -23.15
N ASP A 258 8.80 27.02 -22.58
CA ASP A 258 8.92 27.28 -21.15
C ASP A 258 7.81 26.62 -20.32
N GLU A 259 6.78 26.11 -20.97
CA GLU A 259 5.73 25.29 -20.39
C GLU A 259 6.01 23.80 -20.59
N VAL A 260 5.53 22.96 -19.67
CA VAL A 260 5.79 21.52 -19.73
C VAL A 260 4.51 20.70 -19.66
N VAL A 261 4.49 19.62 -20.44
CA VAL A 261 3.62 18.48 -20.24
C VAL A 261 4.41 17.46 -19.41
N VAL A 262 3.91 17.09 -18.25
CA VAL A 262 4.53 16.08 -17.38
C VAL A 262 4.01 14.70 -17.75
N LEU A 263 4.94 13.77 -17.97
CA LEU A 263 4.67 12.32 -18.02
C LEU A 263 5.26 11.69 -16.79
N MET A 264 4.48 10.91 -16.02
CA MET A 264 4.98 10.30 -14.81
C MET A 264 4.46 8.87 -14.60
N GLY A 265 5.21 8.12 -13.83
CA GLY A 265 4.89 6.81 -13.31
C GLY A 265 5.92 6.41 -12.26
N HIS A 266 5.54 5.60 -11.30
CA HIS A 266 6.47 5.15 -10.28
C HIS A 266 7.34 3.98 -10.77
N TYR A 267 8.50 3.80 -10.15
CA TYR A 267 9.43 2.72 -10.46
C TYR A 267 9.82 1.87 -9.24
N ASP A 268 9.33 2.23 -8.07
CA ASP A 268 9.38 1.38 -6.88
C ASP A 268 8.22 0.39 -6.89
N HIS A 269 8.33 -0.67 -6.11
CA HIS A 269 7.25 -1.61 -5.83
C HIS A 269 7.39 -2.14 -4.39
N ILE A 270 6.49 -3.02 -4.00
CA ILE A 270 6.35 -3.52 -2.61
C ILE A 270 7.61 -4.25 -2.12
N GLY A 271 8.32 -4.97 -3.01
CA GLY A 271 9.51 -5.72 -2.67
C GLY A 271 9.19 -7.15 -2.18
N ILE A 272 9.72 -7.54 -1.01
CA ILE A 272 9.58 -8.89 -0.48
C ILE A 272 8.36 -8.97 0.44
N THR A 273 7.50 -9.96 0.19
CA THR A 273 6.31 -10.26 1.01
C THR A 273 6.28 -11.72 1.46
N ALA A 274 5.14 -12.13 2.04
CA ALA A 274 4.89 -13.53 2.33
C ALA A 274 4.94 -14.36 1.05
N PRO A 275 5.54 -15.58 1.10
CA PRO A 275 5.55 -16.46 -0.06
C PRO A 275 4.13 -16.82 -0.50
N ASP A 276 3.94 -16.84 -1.80
CA ASP A 276 2.75 -17.40 -2.42
C ASP A 276 2.75 -18.96 -2.37
N ASP A 277 1.76 -19.58 -3.01
CA ASP A 277 1.65 -21.04 -3.05
C ASP A 277 2.82 -21.74 -3.76
N SER A 278 3.54 -21.04 -4.65
CA SER A 278 4.75 -21.53 -5.33
C SER A 278 6.00 -21.42 -4.45
N GLY A 279 5.95 -20.60 -3.42
CA GLY A 279 7.07 -20.23 -2.56
C GLY A 279 7.77 -18.96 -2.99
N ASP A 280 7.30 -18.26 -4.01
CA ASP A 280 7.83 -16.98 -4.42
C ASP A 280 7.47 -15.88 -3.40
N MET A 281 8.43 -15.00 -3.14
CA MET A 281 8.34 -13.92 -2.14
C MET A 281 8.59 -12.54 -2.78
N ILE A 282 9.02 -12.49 -4.04
CA ILE A 282 9.44 -11.26 -4.70
C ILE A 282 8.28 -10.71 -5.52
N ASN A 283 7.77 -9.56 -5.13
CA ASN A 283 6.80 -8.83 -5.94
C ASN A 283 7.54 -8.10 -7.06
N ASN A 284 7.47 -8.64 -8.28
CA ASN A 284 8.20 -8.10 -9.43
C ASN A 284 7.56 -6.84 -9.99
N GLY A 285 6.23 -6.67 -9.84
CA GLY A 285 5.52 -5.46 -10.24
C GLY A 285 5.60 -5.22 -11.75
N ALA A 286 5.34 -6.25 -12.56
CA ALA A 286 5.43 -6.13 -14.01
C ALA A 286 4.39 -5.16 -14.57
N ASP A 287 3.16 -5.20 -14.05
CA ASP A 287 2.13 -4.22 -14.37
C ASP A 287 2.16 -3.04 -13.41
N ASP A 288 2.34 -3.29 -12.13
CA ASP A 288 2.41 -2.29 -11.05
C ASP A 288 3.86 -2.05 -10.56
N ASN A 289 4.69 -1.14 -11.12
CA ASN A 289 4.38 -0.30 -12.25
C ASN A 289 5.48 -0.39 -13.33
N GLY A 290 5.95 -1.61 -13.61
CA GLY A 290 6.88 -1.85 -14.73
C GLY A 290 6.30 -1.39 -16.05
N SER A 291 4.99 -1.65 -16.29
CA SER A 291 4.29 -1.24 -17.51
C SER A 291 4.30 0.29 -17.69
N GLY A 292 3.96 1.05 -16.67
CA GLY A 292 3.98 2.51 -16.74
C GLY A 292 5.38 3.07 -16.92
N SER A 293 6.35 2.62 -16.11
CA SER A 293 7.73 3.09 -16.20
C SER A 293 8.38 2.82 -17.55
N MET A 294 8.15 1.65 -18.15
CA MET A 294 8.69 1.32 -19.47
C MET A 294 7.98 2.05 -20.61
N ALA A 295 6.68 2.35 -20.46
CA ALA A 295 5.95 3.21 -21.39
C ALA A 295 6.59 4.61 -21.50
N LEU A 296 6.93 5.20 -20.35
CA LEU A 296 7.58 6.52 -20.32
C LEU A 296 8.92 6.53 -21.05
N LEU A 297 9.74 5.49 -20.88
CA LEU A 297 11.02 5.37 -21.57
C LEU A 297 10.82 5.23 -23.09
N THR A 298 9.88 4.41 -23.53
CA THR A 298 9.54 4.22 -24.96
C THR A 298 9.01 5.51 -25.59
N ILE A 299 8.17 6.25 -24.89
CA ILE A 299 7.63 7.54 -25.33
C ILE A 299 8.76 8.58 -25.42
N ALA A 300 9.67 8.59 -24.45
CA ALA A 300 10.83 9.48 -24.44
C ALA A 300 11.74 9.26 -25.66
N GLU A 301 12.03 7.99 -25.97
CA GLU A 301 12.79 7.61 -27.17
C GLU A 301 12.11 8.16 -28.44
N ALA A 302 10.80 7.92 -28.59
CA ALA A 302 10.05 8.38 -29.76
C ALA A 302 10.06 9.92 -29.90
N PHE A 303 9.93 10.68 -28.80
CA PHE A 303 10.01 12.15 -28.85
C PHE A 303 11.43 12.64 -29.17
N GLN A 304 12.45 12.00 -28.61
CA GLN A 304 13.83 12.36 -28.89
C GLN A 304 14.19 12.09 -30.36
N ASP A 305 13.74 10.98 -30.90
CA ASP A 305 13.92 10.64 -32.31
C ASP A 305 13.18 11.64 -33.24
N ALA A 306 11.94 11.98 -32.91
CA ALA A 306 11.19 12.99 -33.65
C ALA A 306 11.93 14.33 -33.64
N LYS A 307 12.41 14.79 -32.49
CA LYS A 307 13.20 16.01 -32.32
C LYS A 307 14.49 15.97 -33.15
N ASN A 308 15.22 14.86 -33.12
CA ASN A 308 16.46 14.67 -33.89
C ASN A 308 16.20 14.75 -35.41
N ASN A 309 14.99 14.41 -35.87
CA ASN A 309 14.54 14.49 -37.25
C ASN A 309 13.86 15.83 -37.59
N GLY A 310 13.92 16.83 -36.70
CA GLY A 310 13.36 18.17 -36.92
C GLY A 310 11.85 18.27 -36.71
N VAL A 311 11.23 17.28 -36.09
CA VAL A 311 9.80 17.25 -35.72
C VAL A 311 9.70 17.45 -34.22
N GLY A 312 9.82 18.66 -33.74
CA GLY A 312 9.70 19.01 -32.31
C GLY A 312 8.26 19.28 -31.91
N LEU A 313 8.00 19.14 -30.61
CA LEU A 313 6.78 19.64 -29.96
C LEU A 313 6.92 21.14 -29.68
N ASP A 314 5.80 21.86 -29.62
CA ASP A 314 5.84 23.31 -29.28
C ASP A 314 6.22 23.50 -27.82
N ARG A 315 5.56 22.75 -26.86
CA ARG A 315 5.90 22.69 -25.44
C ARG A 315 6.94 21.63 -25.15
N SER A 316 7.61 21.83 -24.07
CA SER A 316 8.55 20.84 -23.54
C SER A 316 7.83 19.65 -22.86
N VAL A 317 8.51 18.52 -22.80
CA VAL A 317 8.05 17.34 -22.07
C VAL A 317 9.00 17.06 -20.91
N LEU A 318 8.45 16.94 -19.72
CA LEU A 318 9.17 16.53 -18.52
C LEU A 318 8.74 15.12 -18.13
N ILE A 319 9.69 14.20 -18.04
CA ILE A 319 9.42 12.81 -17.72
C ILE A 319 9.96 12.52 -16.33
N ILE A 320 9.10 12.02 -15.45
CA ILE A 320 9.41 11.79 -14.04
C ILE A 320 9.10 10.35 -13.69
N HIS A 321 10.12 9.56 -13.39
CA HIS A 321 9.93 8.32 -12.69
C HIS A 321 10.02 8.63 -11.20
N VAL A 322 8.93 8.46 -10.49
CA VAL A 322 8.85 8.75 -9.05
C VAL A 322 9.15 7.51 -8.23
N SER A 323 9.67 7.72 -7.03
CA SER A 323 9.98 6.68 -6.06
C SER A 323 9.05 6.81 -4.85
N ALA A 324 8.90 5.71 -4.11
CA ALA A 324 8.10 5.65 -2.88
C ALA A 324 6.61 6.01 -3.09
N GLU A 325 6.05 5.64 -4.24
CA GLU A 325 4.61 5.65 -4.50
C GLU A 325 3.90 4.72 -3.52
N GLU A 326 4.38 3.48 -3.41
CA GLU A 326 3.91 2.40 -2.54
C GLU A 326 4.03 2.71 -1.04
N LYS A 327 4.72 3.79 -0.71
CA LYS A 327 4.89 4.30 0.67
C LYS A 327 4.00 5.52 0.95
N GLY A 328 3.07 5.84 0.03
CA GLY A 328 2.10 6.91 0.15
C GLY A 328 2.39 8.12 -0.73
N LEU A 329 2.73 7.89 -2.01
CA LEU A 329 2.93 8.91 -3.05
C LEU A 329 4.07 9.91 -2.70
N LEU A 330 5.13 9.45 -1.99
CA LEU A 330 6.10 10.37 -1.36
C LEU A 330 6.99 11.06 -2.39
N GLY A 331 7.42 10.36 -3.45
CA GLY A 331 8.27 10.95 -4.48
C GLY A 331 7.56 12.01 -5.31
N SER A 332 6.34 11.76 -5.74
CA SER A 332 5.52 12.75 -6.45
C SER A 332 5.12 13.91 -5.52
N ARG A 333 4.86 13.64 -4.23
CA ARG A 333 4.65 14.67 -3.23
C ARG A 333 5.87 15.57 -3.09
N TYR A 334 7.06 14.97 -2.96
CA TYR A 334 8.29 15.73 -2.88
C TYR A 334 8.51 16.58 -4.14
N TYR A 335 8.30 16.00 -5.34
CA TYR A 335 8.42 16.75 -6.58
C TYR A 335 7.46 17.95 -6.62
N SER A 336 6.18 17.73 -6.29
CA SER A 336 5.18 18.80 -6.35
C SER A 336 5.41 19.95 -5.35
N ASP A 337 6.05 19.65 -4.20
CA ASP A 337 6.43 20.65 -3.20
C ASP A 337 7.79 21.32 -3.51
N HIS A 338 8.68 20.63 -4.27
CA HIS A 338 10.01 21.09 -4.64
C HIS A 338 10.27 20.90 -6.14
N PRO A 339 9.43 21.48 -7.03
CA PRO A 339 9.49 21.20 -8.45
C PRO A 339 10.76 21.77 -9.10
N VAL A 340 11.39 20.98 -9.98
CA VAL A 340 12.55 21.46 -10.78
C VAL A 340 12.16 22.42 -11.88
N ILE A 341 10.90 22.43 -12.29
CA ILE A 341 10.25 23.43 -13.12
C ILE A 341 9.06 23.96 -12.31
N PRO A 342 8.89 25.30 -12.16
CA PRO A 342 7.79 25.86 -11.39
C PRO A 342 6.43 25.22 -11.75
N ILE A 343 5.64 24.86 -10.72
CA ILE A 343 4.41 24.09 -10.94
C ILE A 343 3.40 24.81 -11.85
N GLU A 344 3.38 26.13 -11.83
CA GLU A 344 2.55 26.97 -12.68
C GLU A 344 2.92 26.88 -14.18
N LYS A 345 4.11 26.35 -14.48
CA LYS A 345 4.55 26.05 -15.86
C LYS A 345 4.07 24.67 -16.33
N THR A 346 3.56 23.85 -15.44
CA THR A 346 2.99 22.53 -15.79
C THR A 346 1.61 22.72 -16.39
N VAL A 347 1.44 22.31 -17.64
CA VAL A 347 0.17 22.45 -18.38
C VAL A 347 -0.77 21.31 -18.03
N THR A 348 -0.24 20.10 -17.93
CA THR A 348 -0.94 18.90 -17.52
C THR A 348 0.05 17.85 -17.01
N ALA A 349 -0.46 16.91 -16.24
CA ALA A 349 0.27 15.73 -15.80
C ALA A 349 -0.45 14.45 -16.29
N PHE A 350 0.25 13.64 -17.07
CA PHE A 350 -0.20 12.32 -17.48
C PHE A 350 0.48 11.28 -16.60
N ASN A 351 -0.31 10.53 -15.84
CA ASN A 351 0.16 9.42 -15.01
C ASN A 351 -0.09 8.10 -15.70
N THR A 352 0.92 7.23 -15.67
CA THR A 352 0.86 5.88 -16.22
C THR A 352 1.13 4.88 -15.10
N ASP A 353 0.12 4.11 -14.76
CA ASP A 353 0.24 3.15 -13.68
C ASP A 353 -0.74 1.99 -13.93
N MET A 354 -0.21 0.76 -13.95
CA MET A 354 -0.96 -0.44 -14.31
C MET A 354 -1.67 -0.32 -15.67
N ILE A 355 -0.91 -0.28 -16.74
CA ILE A 355 -1.41 -0.11 -18.12
C ILE A 355 -1.18 -1.32 -19.03
N GLY A 356 -0.66 -2.42 -18.49
CA GLY A 356 -0.25 -3.60 -19.27
C GLY A 356 -1.25 -4.76 -19.25
N ARG A 357 -2.30 -4.72 -18.42
CA ARG A 357 -3.24 -5.85 -18.26
C ARG A 357 -4.70 -5.43 -18.35
N SER A 358 -5.60 -6.37 -18.24
CA SER A 358 -7.05 -6.13 -18.17
C SER A 358 -7.60 -6.58 -16.82
N ASP A 359 -8.60 -5.87 -16.31
CA ASP A 359 -9.29 -6.26 -15.09
C ASP A 359 -10.29 -7.41 -15.33
N PRO A 360 -10.71 -8.13 -14.28
CA PRO A 360 -11.61 -9.27 -14.39
C PRO A 360 -12.97 -8.93 -15.05
N GLU A 361 -13.52 -7.74 -14.79
CA GLU A 361 -14.81 -7.32 -15.36
C GLU A 361 -14.74 -7.22 -16.88
N ASN A 362 -13.69 -6.61 -17.42
CA ASN A 362 -13.52 -6.46 -18.86
C ASN A 362 -13.10 -7.78 -19.54
N ILE A 363 -12.36 -8.65 -18.84
CA ILE A 363 -12.04 -9.99 -19.32
C ILE A 363 -13.33 -10.82 -19.47
N GLU A 364 -14.18 -10.85 -18.44
CA GLU A 364 -15.45 -11.57 -18.44
C GLU A 364 -16.41 -11.04 -19.51
N ALA A 365 -16.45 -9.73 -19.69
CA ALA A 365 -17.26 -9.08 -20.73
C ALA A 365 -16.70 -9.26 -22.15
N GLY A 366 -15.48 -9.75 -22.33
CA GLY A 366 -14.80 -9.85 -23.62
C GLY A 366 -14.49 -8.49 -24.25
N THR A 367 -14.28 -7.46 -23.44
CA THR A 367 -14.08 -6.05 -23.85
C THR A 367 -12.72 -5.51 -23.43
N THR A 368 -11.65 -6.26 -23.69
CA THR A 368 -10.29 -5.94 -23.21
C THR A 368 -9.62 -4.75 -23.93
N ASP A 369 -10.19 -4.24 -25.04
CA ASP A 369 -9.67 -3.08 -25.76
C ASP A 369 -10.16 -1.75 -25.15
N TYR A 370 -9.68 -1.43 -23.98
CA TYR A 370 -10.11 -0.25 -23.21
C TYR A 370 -8.97 0.36 -22.39
N VAL A 371 -9.22 1.56 -21.91
CA VAL A 371 -8.47 2.24 -20.85
C VAL A 371 -9.42 3.05 -19.99
N TYR A 372 -9.24 3.02 -18.69
CA TYR A 372 -9.88 3.99 -17.77
C TYR A 372 -9.14 5.32 -17.86
N LEU A 373 -9.86 6.38 -18.22
CA LEU A 373 -9.36 7.76 -18.15
C LEU A 373 -9.84 8.39 -16.85
N ILE A 374 -8.98 8.50 -15.88
CA ILE A 374 -9.32 9.06 -14.58
C ILE A 374 -8.71 10.46 -14.47
N GLY A 375 -9.55 11.42 -14.16
CA GLY A 375 -9.14 12.84 -14.09
C GLY A 375 -9.78 13.68 -15.19
N GLY A 376 -9.41 13.52 -16.41
CA GLY A 376 -9.94 14.25 -17.58
C GLY A 376 -11.24 15.01 -17.32
N GLU A 377 -12.38 14.40 -17.55
CA GLU A 377 -13.71 15.04 -17.45
C GLU A 377 -14.02 15.59 -16.05
N ILE A 378 -13.63 14.89 -14.97
CA ILE A 378 -13.90 15.34 -13.58
C ILE A 378 -12.99 16.47 -13.11
N ILE A 379 -12.00 16.85 -13.90
CA ILE A 379 -11.05 17.91 -13.56
C ILE A 379 -11.00 19.00 -14.60
N SER A 380 -10.90 18.62 -15.88
CA SER A 380 -10.72 19.50 -17.03
C SER A 380 -11.40 18.93 -18.26
N SER A 381 -12.55 19.48 -18.62
CA SER A 381 -13.28 19.09 -19.83
C SER A 381 -12.46 19.33 -21.11
N GLY A 382 -11.65 20.38 -21.10
CA GLY A 382 -10.75 20.68 -22.22
C GLY A 382 -9.65 19.64 -22.39
N LEU A 383 -9.08 19.14 -21.30
CA LEU A 383 -8.07 18.07 -21.34
C LEU A 383 -8.68 16.75 -21.84
N ASP A 384 -9.86 16.38 -21.33
CA ASP A 384 -10.58 15.19 -21.78
C ASP A 384 -10.86 15.21 -23.29
N SER A 385 -11.26 16.37 -23.82
CA SER A 385 -11.50 16.58 -25.25
C SER A 385 -10.24 16.39 -26.09
N LEU A 386 -9.09 16.86 -25.61
CA LEU A 386 -7.81 16.69 -26.31
C LEU A 386 -7.37 15.21 -26.35
N VAL A 387 -7.51 14.49 -25.23
CA VAL A 387 -7.19 13.06 -25.15
C VAL A 387 -8.15 12.23 -26.01
N SER A 388 -9.45 12.55 -25.99
CA SER A 388 -10.46 11.90 -26.83
C SER A 388 -10.16 12.09 -28.32
N SER A 389 -9.82 13.32 -28.74
CA SER A 389 -9.40 13.62 -30.12
C SER A 389 -8.13 12.84 -30.52
N ALA A 390 -7.14 12.74 -29.62
CA ALA A 390 -5.95 11.95 -29.88
C ALA A 390 -6.27 10.46 -30.09
N ASN A 391 -7.18 9.91 -29.30
CA ASN A 391 -7.66 8.54 -29.43
C ASN A 391 -8.38 8.31 -30.77
N ASP A 392 -9.32 9.19 -31.12
CA ASP A 392 -10.13 9.08 -32.33
C ASP A 392 -9.28 9.12 -33.59
N GLU A 393 -8.20 9.92 -33.58
CA GLU A 393 -7.29 10.08 -34.70
C GLU A 393 -6.24 8.96 -34.81
N THR A 394 -6.07 8.13 -33.77
CA THR A 394 -4.96 7.17 -33.70
C THR A 394 -5.43 5.72 -33.43
N VAL A 395 -5.61 5.35 -32.17
CA VAL A 395 -5.78 3.97 -31.75
C VAL A 395 -7.24 3.53 -31.60
N GLN A 396 -8.16 4.47 -31.40
CA GLN A 396 -9.61 4.23 -31.29
C GLN A 396 -9.97 3.17 -30.24
N MET A 397 -9.30 3.20 -29.07
CA MET A 397 -9.63 2.38 -27.92
C MET A 397 -10.92 2.87 -27.25
N ARG A 398 -11.60 2.01 -26.52
CA ARG A 398 -12.72 2.42 -25.66
C ARG A 398 -12.17 3.22 -24.46
N LEU A 399 -12.48 4.51 -24.45
CA LEU A 399 -12.17 5.39 -23.31
C LEU A 399 -13.27 5.23 -22.26
N ASP A 400 -12.98 4.55 -21.19
CA ASP A 400 -13.93 4.30 -20.10
C ASP A 400 -13.76 5.33 -18.99
N ARG A 401 -14.86 5.98 -18.59
CA ARG A 401 -14.89 7.02 -17.57
C ARG A 401 -15.61 6.58 -16.29
N LYS A 402 -15.74 5.25 -16.08
CA LYS A 402 -16.41 4.65 -14.93
C LYS A 402 -15.97 5.26 -13.59
N TYR A 403 -14.69 5.60 -13.47
CA TYR A 403 -14.11 6.14 -12.23
C TYR A 403 -14.01 7.66 -12.19
N ASN A 404 -14.63 8.36 -13.14
CA ASN A 404 -14.77 9.81 -13.12
C ASN A 404 -15.95 10.27 -12.25
N ASP A 405 -15.96 9.80 -11.02
CA ASP A 405 -16.94 10.15 -9.98
C ASP A 405 -16.18 10.40 -8.67
N LEU A 406 -16.24 11.64 -8.17
CA LEU A 406 -15.56 12.04 -6.92
C LEU A 406 -16.10 11.32 -5.70
N THR A 407 -17.29 10.71 -5.81
CA THR A 407 -17.92 9.90 -4.74
C THR A 407 -17.65 8.40 -4.87
N ASP A 408 -16.96 7.96 -5.94
CA ASP A 408 -16.60 6.55 -6.13
C ASP A 408 -15.82 6.02 -4.92
N SER A 409 -16.24 4.87 -4.41
CA SER A 409 -15.67 4.26 -3.21
C SER A 409 -14.19 3.86 -3.37
N ASN A 410 -13.74 3.58 -4.61
CA ASN A 410 -12.34 3.27 -4.89
C ASN A 410 -11.46 4.52 -4.84
N GLN A 411 -12.02 5.68 -5.15
CA GLN A 411 -11.34 6.99 -5.14
C GLN A 411 -10.03 7.00 -5.95
N PHE A 412 -10.00 6.32 -7.10
CA PHE A 412 -8.80 6.23 -7.94
C PHE A 412 -8.26 7.58 -8.38
N TYR A 413 -9.08 8.64 -8.40
CA TYR A 413 -8.64 10.00 -8.71
C TYR A 413 -7.55 10.55 -7.77
N ARG A 414 -7.28 9.86 -6.64
CA ARG A 414 -6.28 10.26 -5.63
C ARG A 414 -5.38 9.12 -5.14
N ARG A 415 -5.38 7.95 -5.82
CA ARG A 415 -4.65 6.75 -5.36
C ARG A 415 -3.31 6.52 -6.04
N SER A 416 -2.89 7.41 -6.95
CA SER A 416 -1.57 7.34 -7.56
C SER A 416 -0.99 8.75 -7.71
N ASP A 417 0.18 8.89 -8.30
CA ASP A 417 1.04 10.07 -8.32
C ASP A 417 0.40 11.33 -8.91
N HIS A 418 -0.57 11.19 -9.82
CA HIS A 418 -1.33 12.30 -10.40
C HIS A 418 -1.99 13.19 -9.35
N TRP A 419 -2.34 12.61 -8.18
CA TRP A 419 -2.98 13.35 -7.11
C TRP A 419 -2.14 14.52 -6.61
N ASN A 420 -0.81 14.36 -6.54
CA ASN A 420 0.07 15.41 -6.07
C ASN A 420 0.16 16.62 -7.02
N PHE A 421 -0.26 16.46 -8.27
CA PHE A 421 -0.48 17.55 -9.20
C PHE A 421 -1.92 18.08 -9.10
N GLY A 422 -2.92 17.20 -9.04
CA GLY A 422 -4.33 17.56 -8.93
C GLY A 422 -4.63 18.42 -7.70
N ARG A 423 -4.05 18.10 -6.52
CA ARG A 423 -4.19 18.92 -5.29
C ARG A 423 -3.68 20.37 -5.43
N LEU A 424 -2.83 20.62 -6.42
CA LEU A 424 -2.32 21.94 -6.77
C LEU A 424 -3.07 22.57 -7.96
N ASN A 425 -4.19 21.98 -8.36
CA ASN A 425 -5.01 22.41 -9.49
C ASN A 425 -4.27 22.36 -10.84
N VAL A 426 -3.37 21.38 -11.01
CA VAL A 426 -2.82 21.03 -12.32
C VAL A 426 -3.76 19.99 -12.95
N PRO A 427 -4.30 20.23 -14.16
CA PRO A 427 -5.10 19.23 -14.86
C PRO A 427 -4.31 17.93 -15.05
N PHE A 428 -4.94 16.78 -14.85
CA PHE A 428 -4.29 15.49 -15.04
C PHE A 428 -5.19 14.47 -15.75
N VAL A 429 -4.56 13.46 -16.31
CA VAL A 429 -5.19 12.19 -16.67
C VAL A 429 -4.33 11.06 -16.13
N PHE A 430 -4.97 10.15 -15.44
CA PHE A 430 -4.42 8.88 -15.04
C PHE A 430 -4.90 7.79 -16.02
N PHE A 431 -3.97 7.25 -16.80
CA PHE A 431 -4.20 6.11 -17.67
C PHE A 431 -4.06 4.83 -16.84
N PHE A 432 -5.12 4.06 -16.78
CA PHE A 432 -5.24 2.90 -15.90
C PHE A 432 -6.04 1.79 -16.59
N THR A 433 -5.73 0.55 -16.33
CA THR A 433 -6.49 -0.58 -16.92
C THR A 433 -7.18 -1.47 -15.89
N GLY A 434 -7.21 -1.02 -14.65
CA GLY A 434 -7.92 -1.69 -13.57
C GLY A 434 -7.03 -2.58 -12.71
N VAL A 435 -7.59 -3.05 -11.60
CA VAL A 435 -6.92 -3.96 -10.68
C VAL A 435 -7.18 -5.39 -11.12
N HIS A 436 -6.14 -6.18 -11.27
CA HIS A 436 -6.20 -7.60 -11.62
C HIS A 436 -5.88 -8.49 -10.41
N GLU A 437 -6.04 -9.81 -10.56
CA GLU A 437 -5.88 -10.79 -9.47
C GLU A 437 -4.46 -10.88 -8.91
N ASP A 438 -3.45 -10.49 -9.69
CA ASP A 438 -2.04 -10.53 -9.29
C ASP A 438 -1.55 -9.19 -8.66
N TYR A 439 -2.42 -8.19 -8.53
CA TYR A 439 -2.08 -6.91 -7.93
C TYR A 439 -1.49 -7.09 -6.53
N HIS A 440 -0.30 -6.51 -6.30
CA HIS A 440 0.45 -6.63 -5.05
C HIS A 440 0.79 -8.08 -4.67
N ARG A 441 1.11 -8.90 -5.67
CA ARG A 441 1.52 -10.31 -5.48
C ARG A 441 2.77 -10.64 -6.26
N PRO A 442 3.54 -11.67 -5.84
CA PRO A 442 4.69 -12.16 -6.60
C PRO A 442 4.33 -12.57 -8.03
N SER A 443 3.08 -12.96 -8.24
CA SER A 443 2.58 -13.41 -9.56
C SER A 443 2.31 -12.29 -10.57
N ASP A 444 2.57 -11.01 -10.25
CA ASP A 444 2.57 -9.92 -11.24
C ASP A 444 3.84 -9.96 -12.09
N GLU A 445 3.79 -10.78 -13.15
CA GLU A 445 4.92 -11.15 -13.97
C GLU A 445 4.79 -10.66 -15.42
N VAL A 446 5.96 -10.48 -16.05
CA VAL A 446 6.08 -9.90 -17.41
C VAL A 446 5.39 -10.72 -18.50
N ASP A 447 5.30 -12.03 -18.34
CA ASP A 447 4.64 -12.94 -19.30
C ASP A 447 3.11 -12.79 -19.34
N LYS A 448 2.54 -12.10 -18.34
CA LYS A 448 1.11 -11.78 -18.25
C LYS A 448 0.75 -10.43 -18.88
N ILE A 449 1.72 -9.64 -19.31
CA ILE A 449 1.46 -8.36 -19.97
C ILE A 449 0.83 -8.57 -21.34
N GLU A 450 -0.27 -7.91 -21.60
CA GLU A 450 -1.01 -7.91 -22.86
C GLU A 450 -0.36 -6.96 -23.88
N PHE A 451 0.81 -7.33 -24.44
CA PHE A 451 1.66 -6.44 -25.22
C PHE A 451 0.97 -5.75 -26.41
N ASP A 452 -0.01 -6.36 -27.05
CA ASP A 452 -0.78 -5.76 -28.14
C ASP A 452 -1.61 -4.56 -27.63
N LYS A 453 -2.35 -4.74 -26.54
CA LYS A 453 -3.10 -3.68 -25.85
C LYS A 453 -2.15 -2.61 -25.31
N TYR A 454 -1.10 -3.05 -24.62
CA TYR A 454 -0.09 -2.18 -24.04
C TYR A 454 0.53 -1.25 -25.09
N SER A 455 0.93 -1.79 -26.27
CA SER A 455 1.51 -0.96 -27.32
C SER A 455 0.53 0.09 -27.88
N ARG A 456 -0.77 -0.20 -27.90
CA ARG A 456 -1.81 0.75 -28.30
C ARG A 456 -1.99 1.84 -27.27
N LEU A 457 -1.94 1.48 -25.98
CA LEU A 457 -2.01 2.43 -24.89
C LEU A 457 -0.82 3.40 -24.90
N VAL A 458 0.41 2.88 -25.06
CA VAL A 458 1.61 3.71 -25.18
C VAL A 458 1.48 4.71 -26.35
N ARG A 459 0.91 4.28 -27.49
CA ARG A 459 0.63 5.19 -28.62
C ARG A 459 -0.44 6.24 -28.29
N LEU A 460 -1.47 5.89 -27.52
CA LEU A 460 -2.48 6.83 -27.08
C LEU A 460 -1.86 7.91 -26.19
N ILE A 461 -1.02 7.52 -25.22
CA ILE A 461 -0.34 8.45 -24.32
C ILE A 461 0.59 9.39 -25.09
N TYR A 462 1.37 8.83 -26.03
CA TYR A 462 2.20 9.59 -26.94
C TYR A 462 1.37 10.62 -27.74
N ALA A 463 0.28 10.19 -28.40
CA ALA A 463 -0.58 11.05 -29.21
C ALA A 463 -1.28 12.13 -28.37
N SER A 464 -1.73 11.79 -27.15
CA SER A 464 -2.31 12.73 -26.19
C SER A 464 -1.30 13.80 -25.79
N THR A 465 -0.04 13.39 -25.56
CA THR A 465 1.05 14.33 -25.26
C THR A 465 1.32 15.27 -26.42
N VAL A 466 1.35 14.77 -27.67
CA VAL A 466 1.49 15.60 -28.87
C VAL A 466 0.35 16.63 -28.96
N LYS A 467 -0.90 16.18 -28.76
CA LYS A 467 -2.07 17.09 -28.81
C LYS A 467 -1.98 18.21 -27.80
N VAL A 468 -1.65 17.90 -26.54
CA VAL A 468 -1.54 18.92 -25.49
C VAL A 468 -0.32 19.82 -25.69
N ALA A 469 0.81 19.24 -26.07
CA ALA A 469 2.05 20.02 -26.26
C ALA A 469 1.93 21.04 -27.41
N ASN A 470 1.17 20.72 -28.46
CA ASN A 470 0.97 21.58 -29.64
C ASN A 470 -0.37 22.35 -29.62
N PHE A 471 -1.10 22.32 -28.50
CA PHE A 471 -2.34 23.07 -28.38
C PHE A 471 -2.06 24.56 -28.10
N ASP A 472 -2.65 25.45 -28.87
CA ASP A 472 -2.44 26.91 -28.72
C ASP A 472 -2.91 27.44 -27.36
N GLY A 473 -3.89 26.76 -26.75
CA GLY A 473 -4.40 27.09 -25.42
C GLY A 473 -3.73 26.32 -24.31
N ARG A 474 -4.33 26.39 -23.12
CA ARG A 474 -3.93 25.62 -21.93
C ARG A 474 -5.18 25.02 -21.28
N PRO A 475 -5.28 23.69 -21.12
CA PRO A 475 -6.35 23.08 -20.36
C PRO A 475 -6.46 23.70 -18.97
N GLN A 476 -7.67 23.94 -18.51
CA GLN A 476 -7.94 24.53 -17.19
C GLN A 476 -8.69 23.54 -16.33
N VAL A 477 -8.47 23.57 -15.02
CA VAL A 477 -9.37 22.89 -14.08
C VAL A 477 -10.68 23.67 -14.05
N ASP A 478 -11.75 23.05 -14.50
CA ASP A 478 -13.07 23.67 -14.69
C ASP A 478 -14.19 23.02 -13.89
N ASN A 479 -13.88 21.99 -13.08
CA ASN A 479 -14.84 21.38 -12.16
C ASN A 479 -14.77 22.05 -10.76
N GLU A 480 -15.86 22.77 -10.40
CA GLU A 480 -15.91 23.51 -9.14
C GLU A 480 -15.88 22.58 -7.91
N GLU A 481 -16.50 21.40 -7.97
CA GLU A 481 -16.49 20.43 -6.87
C GLU A 481 -15.07 19.93 -6.59
N PHE A 482 -14.32 19.60 -7.63
CA PHE A 482 -12.92 19.23 -7.50
C PHE A 482 -12.06 20.37 -6.91
N ILE A 483 -12.29 21.60 -7.37
CA ILE A 483 -11.60 22.79 -6.84
C ILE A 483 -11.90 22.96 -5.34
N ASP A 484 -13.15 22.75 -4.91
CA ASP A 484 -13.53 22.86 -3.51
C ASP A 484 -12.89 21.78 -2.63
N ILE A 485 -12.81 20.54 -3.13
CA ILE A 485 -12.08 19.45 -2.45
C ILE A 485 -10.62 19.83 -2.26
N THR A 486 -9.95 20.30 -3.31
CA THR A 486 -8.51 20.62 -3.26
C THR A 486 -8.22 21.86 -2.42
N ARG A 487 -9.16 22.82 -2.34
CA ARG A 487 -9.01 24.04 -1.54
C ARG A 487 -9.00 23.77 -0.02
N GLN A 488 -9.61 22.67 0.42
CA GLN A 488 -9.68 22.28 1.83
C GLN A 488 -8.43 21.51 2.30
N LEU A 489 -7.54 21.15 1.39
CA LEU A 489 -6.34 20.38 1.72
C LEU A 489 -5.21 21.29 2.24
N PRO A 490 -4.37 20.83 3.18
CA PRO A 490 -3.15 21.54 3.55
C PRO A 490 -2.23 21.63 2.31
N ARG A 491 -1.80 22.83 2.00
CA ARG A 491 -0.86 23.12 0.91
C ARG A 491 0.58 22.96 1.35
#